data_bb109c1beffec0d4635cedb4f1a1a509
#
_entry.id   bb109c1beffec0d4635cedb4f1a1a509
#
_cell.length_a   1.000
_cell.length_b   1.000
_cell.length_c   1.000
_cell.angle_alpha   90.00
_cell.angle_beta   90.00
_cell.angle_gamma   90.00
#
_symmetry.space_group_name_H-M   'P 1'
#
loop_
_entity.id
_entity.type
_entity.pdbx_description
1 polymer ?
#
loop_
_entity_poly.entity_id
_entity_poly.type
_entity_poly.pdbx_seq_one_letter_code
_entity_poly.pdbx_strand_id
1 'polypeptide(L)'
;RVTQGAKEVPGYTLVLGTTNPQTIDIVAEEGNTAVNNVKIFYYVEDTVDIKYEVVGPDGCGTLDNYQNNTVKVVDGTPEGSTPTASAGFKFVGWYKDKDCTQPVDEAWIENNRITPQKTADLGNGTMGYEAATYYAKFEYDVADLTINKQGWQAIDENQSFIFDVTGPNGYYKRVVIQGSGSVTIKGLKVGTYSVTEVTDWSWRYKTADGTANSIEHEIKPKDGFVFDFTNSRENGKWLGGDAYSKNVFGTIIETDSGN
;
A
#
# COMPACT_ATOMS: atom_id res chain seq x y z
N ARG A 1 -32.31 -58.21 -8.87
CA ARG A 1 -30.97 -57.71 -8.56
C ARG A 1 -30.73 -56.42 -9.31
N VAL A 2 -30.30 -55.39 -8.57
CA VAL A 2 -30.00 -54.06 -9.12
C VAL A 2 -28.58 -53.67 -8.70
N THR A 3 -27.81 -53.17 -9.65
CA THR A 3 -26.47 -52.63 -9.40
C THR A 3 -26.46 -51.13 -9.67
N GLN A 4 -26.01 -50.34 -8.72
CA GLN A 4 -25.95 -48.88 -8.80
C GLN A 4 -24.53 -48.41 -8.49
N GLY A 5 -23.95 -47.60 -9.37
CA GLY A 5 -22.73 -46.84 -9.11
C GLY A 5 -23.00 -45.62 -8.26
N ALA A 6 -21.97 -45.16 -7.56
CA ALA A 6 -21.98 -43.90 -6.89
C ALA A 6 -22.26 -42.77 -7.91
N LYS A 7 -23.08 -41.81 -7.55
CA LYS A 7 -23.30 -40.59 -8.36
C LYS A 7 -22.17 -39.61 -8.12
N GLU A 8 -21.83 -38.86 -9.11
CA GLU A 8 -20.97 -37.69 -8.92
C GLU A 8 -21.72 -36.63 -8.09
N VAL A 9 -21.07 -36.14 -7.04
CA VAL A 9 -21.56 -35.08 -6.18
C VAL A 9 -20.56 -33.94 -6.26
N PRO A 10 -20.95 -32.78 -6.83
CA PRO A 10 -20.03 -31.66 -7.01
C PRO A 10 -19.38 -31.21 -5.70
N GLY A 11 -18.05 -31.14 -5.67
CA GLY A 11 -17.30 -30.76 -4.47
C GLY A 11 -17.11 -31.83 -3.42
N TYR A 12 -17.45 -33.08 -3.76
CA TYR A 12 -17.31 -34.22 -2.84
C TYR A 12 -16.65 -35.43 -3.51
N THR A 13 -15.75 -36.05 -2.79
CA THR A 13 -15.09 -37.30 -3.23
C THR A 13 -15.64 -38.50 -2.48
N LEU A 14 -15.86 -39.60 -3.20
CA LEU A 14 -16.30 -40.86 -2.61
C LEU A 14 -15.26 -41.34 -1.58
N VAL A 15 -15.70 -41.68 -0.38
CA VAL A 15 -14.82 -42.17 0.69
C VAL A 15 -14.09 -43.41 0.26
N LEU A 16 -12.76 -43.43 0.43
CA LEU A 16 -11.91 -44.59 0.09
C LEU A 16 -12.38 -45.85 0.83
N GLY A 17 -12.51 -46.94 0.10
CA GLY A 17 -13.02 -48.21 0.62
C GLY A 17 -14.55 -48.36 0.54
N THR A 18 -15.29 -47.34 0.11
CA THR A 18 -16.71 -47.48 -0.23
C THR A 18 -16.84 -48.38 -1.45
N THR A 19 -17.57 -49.50 -1.32
CA THR A 19 -17.83 -50.38 -2.45
C THR A 19 -18.57 -49.60 -3.56
N ASN A 20 -17.98 -49.63 -4.77
CA ASN A 20 -18.58 -48.94 -5.93
C ASN A 20 -18.29 -49.75 -7.21
N PRO A 21 -19.29 -50.27 -7.94
CA PRO A 21 -20.73 -50.13 -7.67
C PRO A 21 -21.22 -51.04 -6.53
N GLN A 22 -22.36 -50.72 -5.96
CA GLN A 22 -23.05 -51.57 -4.98
C GLN A 22 -24.21 -52.33 -5.64
N THR A 23 -24.37 -53.56 -5.24
CA THR A 23 -25.46 -54.44 -5.73
C THR A 23 -26.42 -54.78 -4.60
N ILE A 24 -27.69 -54.78 -4.87
CA ILE A 24 -28.77 -55.20 -3.97
C ILE A 24 -29.75 -56.14 -4.67
N ASP A 25 -30.16 -57.16 -3.98
CA ASP A 25 -31.29 -57.95 -4.40
C ASP A 25 -32.55 -57.32 -3.80
N ILE A 26 -33.43 -56.81 -4.66
CA ILE A 26 -34.68 -56.21 -4.23
C ILE A 26 -35.60 -57.31 -3.76
N VAL A 27 -36.01 -57.23 -2.49
CA VAL A 27 -37.00 -58.13 -1.91
C VAL A 27 -38.33 -57.39 -1.87
N ALA A 28 -39.33 -57.94 -2.56
CA ALA A 28 -40.71 -57.45 -2.48
C ALA A 28 -41.41 -58.27 -1.38
N GLU A 29 -41.59 -57.69 -0.22
CA GLU A 29 -42.47 -58.24 0.82
C GLU A 29 -43.77 -57.43 0.84
N GLU A 30 -44.87 -58.17 0.91
CA GLU A 30 -46.18 -57.59 1.03
C GLU A 30 -46.28 -56.80 2.36
N GLY A 31 -46.34 -55.47 2.26
CA GLY A 31 -46.48 -54.57 3.43
C GLY A 31 -45.18 -54.01 3.97
N ASN A 32 -44.03 -54.13 3.29
CA ASN A 32 -42.80 -53.60 3.81
C ASN A 32 -42.09 -52.56 3.04
N THR A 33 -41.81 -51.72 3.83
CA THR A 33 -40.92 -50.58 3.83
C THR A 33 -39.58 -50.81 3.19
N ALA A 34 -39.16 -49.88 2.37
CA ALA A 34 -37.94 -49.77 1.63
C ALA A 34 -36.62 -49.94 2.43
N VAL A 35 -36.67 -50.30 3.72
CA VAL A 35 -35.48 -50.29 4.61
C VAL A 35 -34.43 -51.28 4.18
N ASN A 36 -34.80 -52.45 3.65
CA ASN A 36 -33.86 -53.46 3.19
C ASN A 36 -33.35 -53.23 1.74
N ASN A 37 -33.94 -52.28 1.03
CA ASN A 37 -33.61 -51.98 -0.36
C ASN A 37 -32.76 -50.70 -0.50
N VAL A 38 -31.96 -50.35 0.53
CA VAL A 38 -31.13 -49.14 0.57
C VAL A 38 -29.66 -49.49 0.46
N LYS A 39 -28.95 -48.78 -0.38
CA LYS A 39 -27.49 -48.76 -0.44
C LYS A 39 -27.02 -47.33 -0.21
N ILE A 40 -25.99 -47.21 0.60
CA ILE A 40 -25.45 -45.89 1.02
C ILE A 40 -24.06 -45.73 0.45
N PHE A 41 -23.80 -44.62 -0.22
CA PHE A 41 -22.51 -44.18 -0.64
C PHE A 41 -22.08 -43.04 0.28
N TYR A 42 -20.85 -43.11 0.78
CA TYR A 42 -20.30 -42.11 1.67
C TYR A 42 -19.35 -41.21 0.89
N TYR A 43 -19.49 -39.92 1.09
CA TYR A 43 -18.66 -38.90 0.48
C TYR A 43 -18.01 -38.05 1.55
N VAL A 44 -16.82 -37.53 1.25
CA VAL A 44 -16.14 -36.48 2.01
C VAL A 44 -16.06 -35.25 1.15
N GLU A 45 -16.35 -34.12 1.75
CA GLU A 45 -16.23 -32.85 1.06
C GLU A 45 -14.77 -32.54 0.75
N ASP A 46 -14.49 -32.10 -0.47
CA ASP A 46 -13.18 -31.70 -0.92
C ASP A 46 -12.75 -30.41 -0.23
N THR A 47 -11.45 -30.16 -0.15
CA THR A 47 -10.88 -28.96 0.44
C THR A 47 -9.91 -28.29 -0.51
N VAL A 48 -9.78 -26.97 -0.39
CA VAL A 48 -8.83 -26.14 -1.12
C VAL A 48 -8.07 -25.23 -0.18
N ASP A 49 -6.86 -24.82 -0.58
CA ASP A 49 -6.06 -23.88 0.19
C ASP A 49 -6.22 -22.46 -0.36
N ILE A 50 -6.55 -21.53 0.53
CA ILE A 50 -6.56 -20.11 0.27
C ILE A 50 -5.41 -19.47 1.05
N LYS A 51 -4.56 -18.70 0.36
CA LYS A 51 -3.35 -18.09 0.91
C LYS A 51 -3.42 -16.57 0.78
N TYR A 52 -2.68 -15.89 1.66
CA TYR A 52 -2.55 -14.43 1.64
C TYR A 52 -1.07 -14.07 1.73
N GLU A 53 -0.60 -13.20 0.85
CA GLU A 53 0.80 -12.77 0.78
C GLU A 53 0.90 -11.25 0.71
N VAL A 54 2.02 -10.72 1.23
CA VAL A 54 2.36 -9.30 1.14
C VAL A 54 3.18 -9.04 -0.12
N VAL A 55 2.86 -7.96 -0.83
CA VAL A 55 3.64 -7.43 -1.96
C VAL A 55 3.96 -5.96 -1.71
N GLY A 56 5.25 -5.62 -1.79
CA GLY A 56 5.75 -4.26 -1.58
C GLY A 56 7.21 -4.26 -1.15
N PRO A 57 7.73 -3.09 -0.75
CA PRO A 57 9.08 -2.98 -0.20
C PRO A 57 9.24 -3.79 1.11
N ASP A 58 10.47 -4.15 1.45
CA ASP A 58 10.76 -4.90 2.67
C ASP A 58 10.20 -4.19 3.91
N GLY A 59 9.50 -4.95 4.75
CA GLY A 59 8.90 -4.46 5.99
C GLY A 59 7.71 -3.52 5.80
N CYS A 60 7.10 -3.46 4.62
CA CYS A 60 6.02 -2.53 4.29
C CYS A 60 4.71 -2.77 5.06
N GLY A 61 4.50 -3.96 5.58
CA GLY A 61 3.27 -4.27 6.31
C GLY A 61 3.18 -5.73 6.72
N THR A 62 2.12 -6.06 7.41
CA THR A 62 1.80 -7.40 7.90
C THR A 62 0.37 -7.78 7.59
N LEU A 63 0.07 -9.06 7.70
CA LEU A 63 -1.27 -9.62 7.62
C LEU A 63 -1.61 -10.28 8.96
N ASP A 64 -2.86 -10.25 9.37
CA ASP A 64 -3.33 -10.99 10.55
C ASP A 64 -3.41 -12.49 10.28
N ASN A 65 -3.56 -12.88 9.03
CA ASN A 65 -3.58 -14.26 8.58
C ASN A 65 -2.73 -14.46 7.31
N TYR A 66 -1.62 -15.20 7.44
CA TYR A 66 -0.76 -15.64 6.32
C TYR A 66 -0.96 -17.11 5.95
N GLN A 67 -1.61 -17.86 6.84
CA GLN A 67 -1.64 -19.31 6.80
C GLN A 67 -2.47 -19.83 5.63
N ASN A 68 -2.12 -21.06 5.22
CA ASN A 68 -2.99 -21.86 4.39
C ASN A 68 -4.31 -22.06 5.13
N ASN A 69 -5.31 -21.34 4.71
CA ASN A 69 -6.67 -21.56 5.17
C ASN A 69 -7.25 -22.67 4.32
N THR A 70 -7.17 -23.92 4.81
CA THR A 70 -7.78 -25.05 4.16
C THR A 70 -9.29 -24.98 4.37
N VAL A 71 -10.00 -24.73 3.31
CA VAL A 71 -11.44 -24.46 3.30
C VAL A 71 -12.16 -25.59 2.59
N LYS A 72 -13.27 -26.07 3.14
CA LYS A 72 -14.18 -26.97 2.43
C LYS A 72 -14.76 -26.27 1.22
N VAL A 73 -14.81 -26.99 0.10
CA VAL A 73 -15.13 -26.42 -1.20
C VAL A 73 -16.55 -25.86 -1.27
N VAL A 74 -17.52 -26.57 -0.68
CA VAL A 74 -18.95 -26.20 -0.77
C VAL A 74 -19.44 -25.48 0.49
N ASP A 75 -19.19 -26.04 1.67
CA ASP A 75 -19.76 -25.56 2.93
C ASP A 75 -18.78 -24.75 3.78
N GLY A 76 -17.53 -24.60 3.30
CA GLY A 76 -16.49 -23.85 4.00
C GLY A 76 -16.74 -22.36 4.06
N THR A 77 -16.02 -21.71 4.97
CA THR A 77 -15.96 -20.24 5.09
C THR A 77 -14.52 -19.83 5.29
N PRO A 78 -13.92 -19.09 4.35
CA PRO A 78 -12.58 -18.55 4.52
C PRO A 78 -12.50 -17.59 5.68
N GLU A 79 -11.44 -17.66 6.47
CA GLU A 79 -11.22 -16.71 7.57
C GLU A 79 -10.96 -15.30 7.07
N GLY A 80 -10.42 -15.16 5.87
CA GLY A 80 -9.99 -13.89 5.31
C GLY A 80 -8.70 -13.38 5.93
N SER A 81 -8.27 -12.17 5.52
CA SER A 81 -7.06 -11.53 6.06
C SER A 81 -7.18 -10.02 6.06
N THR A 82 -6.63 -9.38 7.10
CA THR A 82 -6.58 -7.92 7.26
C THR A 82 -5.14 -7.42 7.15
N PRO A 83 -4.86 -6.48 6.25
CA PRO A 83 -3.54 -5.89 6.10
C PRO A 83 -3.33 -4.76 7.13
N THR A 84 -2.12 -4.67 7.67
CA THR A 84 -1.67 -3.57 8.51
C THR A 84 -0.40 -2.98 7.93
N ALA A 85 -0.45 -1.72 7.51
CA ALA A 85 0.72 -1.03 6.98
C ALA A 85 1.69 -0.66 8.12
N SER A 86 2.99 -0.84 7.87
CA SER A 86 4.04 -0.34 8.73
C SER A 86 4.18 1.18 8.60
N ALA A 87 4.86 1.81 9.58
CA ALA A 87 5.14 3.24 9.53
C ALA A 87 5.86 3.63 8.22
N GLY A 88 5.39 4.67 7.55
CA GLY A 88 5.92 5.12 6.26
C GLY A 88 5.38 4.40 5.03
N PHE A 89 4.43 3.50 5.20
CA PHE A 89 3.77 2.78 4.12
C PHE A 89 2.26 2.90 4.18
N LYS A 90 1.63 2.62 3.06
CA LYS A 90 0.16 2.53 2.94
C LYS A 90 -0.24 1.22 2.25
N PHE A 91 -1.35 0.66 2.68
CA PHE A 91 -2.02 -0.40 1.97
C PHE A 91 -2.72 0.17 0.73
N VAL A 92 -2.54 -0.50 -0.42
CA VAL A 92 -3.10 -0.05 -1.71
C VAL A 92 -4.35 -0.82 -2.06
N GLY A 93 -4.35 -2.15 -1.86
CA GLY A 93 -5.47 -3.00 -2.21
C GLY A 93 -5.10 -4.48 -2.25
N TRP A 94 -6.11 -5.30 -2.47
CA TRP A 94 -6.00 -6.73 -2.66
C TRP A 94 -6.04 -7.10 -4.14
N TYR A 95 -5.18 -8.06 -4.54
CA TYR A 95 -5.03 -8.51 -5.92
C TYR A 95 -5.08 -10.04 -6.02
N LYS A 96 -5.46 -10.55 -7.20
CA LYS A 96 -5.52 -11.98 -7.53
C LYS A 96 -4.20 -12.51 -8.07
N ASP A 97 -3.27 -11.62 -8.44
CA ASP A 97 -1.97 -11.93 -9.03
C ASP A 97 -0.84 -11.20 -8.29
N LYS A 98 0.34 -11.80 -8.27
CA LYS A 98 1.52 -11.25 -7.60
C LYS A 98 2.02 -9.93 -8.19
N ASP A 99 1.78 -9.72 -9.48
CA ASP A 99 2.16 -8.47 -10.17
C ASP A 99 1.16 -7.33 -9.88
N CYS A 100 0.12 -7.61 -9.08
CA CYS A 100 -0.89 -6.65 -8.66
C CYS A 100 -1.56 -5.91 -9.84
N THR A 101 -1.89 -6.65 -10.90
CA THR A 101 -2.56 -6.14 -12.09
C THR A 101 -4.06 -6.41 -12.08
N GLN A 102 -4.51 -7.43 -11.34
CA GLN A 102 -5.89 -7.88 -11.26
C GLN A 102 -6.44 -7.64 -9.85
N PRO A 103 -7.14 -6.53 -9.61
CA PRO A 103 -7.72 -6.27 -8.29
C PRO A 103 -8.80 -7.31 -7.95
N VAL A 104 -8.93 -7.57 -6.67
CA VAL A 104 -10.06 -8.35 -6.11
C VAL A 104 -11.33 -7.50 -6.20
N ASP A 105 -12.47 -8.16 -6.34
CA ASP A 105 -13.78 -7.49 -6.32
C ASP A 105 -13.98 -6.75 -4.98
N GLU A 106 -14.38 -5.49 -5.04
CA GLU A 106 -14.60 -4.66 -3.86
C GLU A 106 -15.65 -5.25 -2.90
N ALA A 107 -16.61 -6.00 -3.44
CA ALA A 107 -17.64 -6.70 -2.64
C ALA A 107 -17.06 -7.76 -1.69
N TRP A 108 -15.81 -8.19 -1.89
CA TRP A 108 -15.11 -9.14 -1.03
C TRP A 108 -14.32 -8.45 0.10
N ILE A 109 -14.32 -7.12 0.12
CA ILE A 109 -13.47 -6.32 1.01
C ILE A 109 -14.34 -5.49 1.93
N GLU A 110 -14.16 -5.68 3.23
CA GLU A 110 -14.75 -4.83 4.27
C GLU A 110 -13.67 -4.34 5.22
N ASN A 111 -13.56 -3.03 5.41
CA ASN A 111 -12.54 -2.41 6.28
C ASN A 111 -11.11 -2.91 5.97
N ASN A 112 -10.75 -3.00 4.69
CA ASN A 112 -9.53 -3.58 4.15
C ASN A 112 -9.40 -5.10 4.34
N ARG A 113 -10.26 -5.76 5.10
CA ARG A 113 -10.25 -7.22 5.24
C ARG A 113 -10.81 -7.86 3.98
N ILE A 114 -10.07 -8.78 3.39
CA ILE A 114 -10.56 -9.64 2.31
C ILE A 114 -11.29 -10.84 2.89
N THR A 115 -12.46 -11.17 2.32
CA THR A 115 -13.17 -12.44 2.56
C THR A 115 -13.53 -13.03 1.20
N PRO A 116 -12.71 -13.99 0.69
CA PRO A 116 -12.93 -14.59 -0.62
C PRO A 116 -14.31 -15.23 -0.74
N GLN A 117 -14.89 -15.14 -1.92
CA GLN A 117 -16.18 -15.71 -2.25
C GLN A 117 -16.02 -16.94 -3.16
N LYS A 118 -17.07 -17.75 -3.28
CA LYS A 118 -17.11 -18.91 -4.18
C LYS A 118 -17.13 -18.45 -5.63
N THR A 119 -16.19 -18.92 -6.43
CA THR A 119 -16.03 -18.55 -7.84
C THR A 119 -16.07 -19.74 -8.79
N ALA A 120 -15.77 -20.93 -8.31
CA ALA A 120 -15.75 -22.13 -9.11
C ALA A 120 -17.18 -22.67 -9.33
N ASP A 121 -17.58 -22.86 -10.59
CA ASP A 121 -18.76 -23.65 -10.93
C ASP A 121 -18.41 -25.15 -10.89
N LEU A 122 -18.90 -25.84 -9.87
CA LEU A 122 -18.65 -27.26 -9.67
C LEU A 122 -19.63 -28.13 -10.47
N GLY A 123 -20.60 -27.52 -11.15
CA GLY A 123 -21.66 -28.20 -11.89
C GLY A 123 -22.97 -28.30 -11.10
N ASN A 124 -24.05 -28.59 -11.85
CA ASN A 124 -25.42 -28.70 -11.29
C ASN A 124 -25.89 -27.47 -10.48
N GLY A 125 -25.36 -26.28 -10.76
CA GLY A 125 -25.67 -25.04 -10.05
C GLY A 125 -24.98 -24.91 -8.69
N THR A 126 -24.01 -25.76 -8.36
CA THR A 126 -23.23 -25.71 -7.13
C THR A 126 -22.00 -24.83 -7.34
N MET A 127 -21.89 -23.75 -6.56
CA MET A 127 -20.70 -22.90 -6.52
C MET A 127 -19.78 -23.32 -5.37
N GLY A 128 -18.46 -23.29 -5.62
CA GLY A 128 -17.45 -23.66 -4.65
C GLY A 128 -16.26 -22.72 -4.60
N TYR A 129 -15.41 -22.92 -3.60
CA TYR A 129 -14.12 -22.28 -3.53
C TYR A 129 -13.11 -23.00 -4.41
N GLU A 130 -12.17 -22.24 -4.95
CA GLU A 130 -10.99 -22.76 -5.66
C GLU A 130 -9.71 -22.38 -4.90
N ALA A 131 -8.64 -23.16 -5.11
CA ALA A 131 -7.34 -22.84 -4.55
C ALA A 131 -6.86 -21.49 -5.11
N ALA A 132 -6.51 -20.56 -4.23
CA ALA A 132 -6.11 -19.23 -4.63
C ALA A 132 -5.07 -18.62 -3.67
N THR A 133 -4.27 -17.68 -4.20
CA THR A 133 -3.42 -16.81 -3.40
C THR A 133 -3.84 -15.35 -3.67
N TYR A 134 -4.10 -14.60 -2.61
CA TYR A 134 -4.44 -13.18 -2.69
C TYR A 134 -3.28 -12.36 -2.17
N TYR A 135 -3.02 -11.22 -2.82
CA TYR A 135 -1.84 -10.39 -2.59
C TYR A 135 -2.26 -9.03 -2.06
N ALA A 136 -1.78 -8.70 -0.87
CA ALA A 136 -1.94 -7.38 -0.25
C ALA A 136 -0.81 -6.47 -0.74
N LYS A 137 -1.12 -5.48 -1.54
CA LYS A 137 -0.15 -4.52 -2.07
C LYS A 137 0.06 -3.37 -1.10
N PHE A 138 1.34 -3.08 -0.82
CA PHE A 138 1.76 -1.91 -0.06
C PHE A 138 2.73 -1.05 -0.87
N GLU A 139 2.68 0.23 -0.66
CA GLU A 139 3.58 1.21 -1.26
C GLU A 139 4.08 2.18 -0.20
N TYR A 140 5.17 2.91 -0.49
CA TYR A 140 5.58 4.02 0.35
C TYR A 140 4.45 5.05 0.45
N ASP A 141 4.20 5.52 1.66
CA ASP A 141 3.36 6.68 1.85
C ASP A 141 4.19 7.92 1.54
N VAL A 142 3.65 8.84 0.75
CA VAL A 142 4.37 9.99 0.24
C VAL A 142 3.60 11.29 0.49
N ALA A 143 4.37 12.37 0.62
CA ALA A 143 3.86 13.72 0.81
C ALA A 143 4.73 14.73 0.04
N ASP A 144 4.24 15.96 -0.08
CA ASP A 144 4.98 17.06 -0.69
C ASP A 144 5.57 17.95 0.41
N LEU A 145 6.78 18.50 0.16
CA LEU A 145 7.44 19.47 1.01
C LEU A 145 7.51 20.81 0.29
N THR A 146 6.94 21.85 0.90
CA THR A 146 6.99 23.20 0.35
C THR A 146 7.91 24.08 1.20
N ILE A 147 8.86 24.76 0.53
CA ILE A 147 9.70 25.81 1.10
C ILE A 147 9.18 27.13 0.59
N ASN A 148 8.92 28.06 1.48
CA ASN A 148 8.46 29.40 1.15
C ASN A 148 9.49 30.43 1.63
N LYS A 149 9.92 31.31 0.73
CA LYS A 149 10.89 32.36 1.01
C LYS A 149 10.21 33.72 0.99
N GLN A 150 10.27 34.41 2.10
CA GLN A 150 9.71 35.76 2.28
C GLN A 150 10.79 36.74 2.73
N GLY A 151 10.52 38.03 2.53
CA GLY A 151 11.32 39.10 3.05
C GLY A 151 10.52 39.98 3.99
N TRP A 152 11.11 40.38 5.11
CA TRP A 152 10.55 41.43 5.98
C TRP A 152 10.52 42.80 5.28
N GLN A 153 11.44 42.99 4.32
CA GLN A 153 11.51 44.11 3.40
C GLN A 153 11.62 43.57 1.98
N ALA A 154 11.43 44.41 0.98
CA ALA A 154 11.57 43.98 -0.41
C ALA A 154 12.91 43.26 -0.65
N ILE A 155 12.82 42.02 -1.02
CA ILE A 155 13.96 41.21 -1.46
C ILE A 155 14.26 41.58 -2.93
N ASP A 156 15.55 41.70 -3.26
CA ASP A 156 15.98 41.86 -4.66
C ASP A 156 15.56 40.60 -5.44
N GLU A 157 14.78 40.80 -6.49
CA GLU A 157 14.27 39.71 -7.33
C GLU A 157 15.37 38.85 -7.95
N ASN A 158 16.60 39.37 -8.04
CA ASN A 158 17.75 38.63 -8.58
C ASN A 158 18.59 37.96 -7.49
N GLN A 159 18.25 38.13 -6.21
CA GLN A 159 18.94 37.46 -5.12
C GLN A 159 18.51 35.98 -5.07
N SER A 160 19.47 35.07 -5.09
CA SER A 160 19.21 33.64 -4.91
C SER A 160 19.40 33.28 -3.44
N PHE A 161 18.49 32.46 -2.93
CA PHE A 161 18.54 31.84 -1.59
C PHE A 161 18.65 30.33 -1.77
N ILE A 162 19.59 29.72 -1.07
CA ILE A 162 19.91 28.29 -1.18
C ILE A 162 19.39 27.59 0.07
N PHE A 163 18.72 26.48 -0.12
CA PHE A 163 18.20 25.64 0.95
C PHE A 163 18.72 24.22 0.81
N ASP A 164 19.25 23.68 1.89
CA ASP A 164 19.60 22.26 2.01
C ASP A 164 18.45 21.53 2.71
N VAL A 165 17.93 20.52 2.04
CA VAL A 165 16.86 19.64 2.53
C VAL A 165 17.47 18.31 2.86
N THR A 166 17.35 17.87 4.10
CA THR A 166 17.76 16.54 4.56
C THR A 166 16.55 15.79 5.09
N GLY A 167 16.58 14.46 5.04
CA GLY A 167 15.44 13.65 5.44
C GLY A 167 15.77 12.18 5.68
N PRO A 168 14.76 11.30 5.75
CA PRO A 168 14.92 9.90 6.04
C PRO A 168 15.84 9.18 5.05
N ASN A 169 16.54 8.15 5.53
CA ASN A 169 17.43 7.29 4.74
C ASN A 169 18.55 8.03 3.99
N GLY A 170 19.03 9.15 4.56
CA GLY A 170 20.10 9.93 3.94
C GLY A 170 19.64 10.82 2.78
N TYR A 171 18.35 11.07 2.68
CA TYR A 171 17.83 12.00 1.67
C TYR A 171 18.51 13.36 1.81
N TYR A 172 18.99 13.89 0.70
CA TYR A 172 19.55 15.22 0.56
C TYR A 172 19.15 15.83 -0.77
N LYS A 173 18.69 17.07 -0.74
CA LYS A 173 18.43 17.88 -1.93
C LYS A 173 18.75 19.34 -1.66
N ARG A 174 19.45 19.99 -2.60
CA ARG A 174 19.65 21.42 -2.57
C ARG A 174 18.68 22.10 -3.53
N VAL A 175 18.00 23.11 -3.07
CA VAL A 175 17.07 23.93 -3.86
C VAL A 175 17.44 25.40 -3.81
N VAL A 176 17.09 26.15 -4.85
CA VAL A 176 17.33 27.58 -4.95
C VAL A 176 16.02 28.29 -5.22
N ILE A 177 15.75 29.35 -4.46
CA ILE A 177 14.64 30.26 -4.71
C ILE A 177 15.22 31.62 -5.05
N GLN A 178 14.80 32.18 -6.19
CA GLN A 178 15.22 33.50 -6.63
C GLN A 178 14.20 34.53 -6.17
N GLY A 179 14.67 35.56 -5.48
CA GLY A 179 13.78 36.55 -4.86
C GLY A 179 12.91 35.99 -3.75
N SER A 180 11.66 36.42 -3.70
CA SER A 180 10.60 35.82 -2.86
C SER A 180 9.79 34.84 -3.67
N GLY A 181 9.41 33.71 -3.05
CA GLY A 181 8.62 32.70 -3.71
C GLY A 181 8.62 31.37 -2.98
N SER A 182 8.11 30.35 -3.62
CA SER A 182 8.06 29.01 -3.04
C SER A 182 8.51 27.94 -4.04
N VAL A 183 9.02 26.83 -3.50
CA VAL A 183 9.34 25.62 -4.24
C VAL A 183 8.72 24.43 -3.54
N THR A 184 8.13 23.52 -4.31
CA THR A 184 7.56 22.28 -3.77
C THR A 184 8.32 21.09 -4.32
N ILE A 185 8.82 20.24 -3.41
CA ILE A 185 9.42 18.95 -3.72
C ILE A 185 8.32 17.92 -3.54
N LYS A 186 7.99 17.19 -4.62
CA LYS A 186 6.87 16.24 -4.64
C LYS A 186 7.30 14.81 -4.35
N GLY A 187 6.37 14.04 -3.79
CA GLY A 187 6.49 12.59 -3.68
C GLY A 187 7.57 12.11 -2.71
N LEU A 188 7.88 12.89 -1.69
CA LEU A 188 8.81 12.50 -0.64
C LEU A 188 8.19 11.44 0.27
N LYS A 189 8.98 10.46 0.69
CA LYS A 189 8.56 9.50 1.73
C LYS A 189 8.24 10.28 3.00
N VAL A 190 7.17 9.87 3.68
CA VAL A 190 6.81 10.48 4.98
C VAL A 190 7.93 10.29 6.00
N GLY A 191 8.07 11.24 6.92
CA GLY A 191 9.09 11.26 7.96
C GLY A 191 9.62 12.64 8.26
N THR A 192 10.63 12.72 9.11
CA THR A 192 11.20 13.98 9.57
C THR A 192 12.19 14.54 8.55
N TYR A 193 11.94 15.76 8.13
CA TYR A 193 12.81 16.55 7.25
C TYR A 193 13.31 17.79 7.94
N SER A 194 14.55 18.15 7.65
CA SER A 194 15.14 19.42 8.05
C SER A 194 15.45 20.24 6.81
N VAL A 195 15.02 21.49 6.82
CA VAL A 195 15.32 22.48 5.77
C VAL A 195 16.17 23.57 6.38
N THR A 196 17.35 23.80 5.82
CA THR A 196 18.30 24.80 6.31
C THR A 196 18.65 25.80 5.22
N GLU A 197 18.46 27.09 5.48
CA GLU A 197 18.93 28.15 4.60
C GLU A 197 20.45 28.29 4.70
N VAL A 198 21.15 28.23 3.56
CA VAL A 198 22.61 28.42 3.45
C VAL A 198 22.88 29.93 3.34
N THR A 199 23.15 30.56 4.47
CA THR A 199 23.22 32.03 4.59
C THR A 199 24.49 32.64 3.98
N ASP A 200 25.55 31.89 3.77
CA ASP A 200 26.81 32.37 3.22
C ASP A 200 26.69 32.95 1.79
N TRP A 201 25.68 32.50 1.04
CA TRP A 201 25.42 32.94 -0.33
C TRP A 201 24.54 34.19 -0.41
N SER A 202 23.82 34.49 0.68
CA SER A 202 22.91 35.65 0.77
C SER A 202 23.40 36.69 1.77
N TRP A 203 24.69 36.90 1.85
CA TRP A 203 25.40 37.72 2.85
C TRP A 203 24.83 39.15 3.10
N ARG A 204 24.03 39.68 2.17
CA ARG A 204 23.29 40.96 2.33
C ARG A 204 22.01 40.81 3.15
N TYR A 205 21.62 39.59 3.40
CA TYR A 205 20.40 39.27 4.10
C TYR A 205 20.77 38.40 5.32
N LYS A 206 20.11 38.63 6.38
CA LYS A 206 20.15 37.80 7.58
C LYS A 206 18.78 37.22 7.83
N THR A 207 18.72 36.10 8.52
CA THR A 207 17.49 35.57 9.07
C THR A 207 16.79 36.67 9.88
N ALA A 208 15.52 36.92 9.64
CA ALA A 208 14.77 37.93 10.37
C ALA A 208 14.70 37.61 11.86
N ASP A 209 14.71 38.63 12.70
CA ASP A 209 14.66 38.45 14.15
C ASP A 209 13.42 37.63 14.54
N GLY A 210 13.60 36.62 15.38
CA GLY A 210 12.56 35.70 15.81
C GLY A 210 12.24 34.55 14.84
N THR A 211 12.97 34.42 13.71
CA THR A 211 12.85 33.32 12.79
C THR A 211 14.11 32.40 12.81
N ALA A 212 13.98 31.16 12.39
CA ALA A 212 15.08 30.22 12.34
C ALA A 212 15.64 30.10 10.91
N ASN A 213 16.95 29.82 10.80
CA ASN A 213 17.57 29.47 9.53
C ASN A 213 17.54 27.96 9.25
N SER A 214 17.02 27.19 10.18
CA SER A 214 16.81 25.74 10.04
C SER A 214 15.48 25.37 10.71
N ILE A 215 14.65 24.63 10.00
CA ILE A 215 13.35 24.19 10.46
C ILE A 215 13.27 22.69 10.28
N GLU A 216 12.85 21.97 11.33
CA GLU A 216 12.61 20.54 11.30
C GLU A 216 11.11 20.27 11.47
N HIS A 217 10.57 19.38 10.66
CA HIS A 217 9.17 18.95 10.74
C HIS A 217 8.98 17.52 10.24
N GLU A 218 8.10 16.76 10.91
CA GLU A 218 7.68 15.45 10.46
C GLU A 218 6.57 15.59 9.42
N ILE A 219 6.91 15.40 8.13
CA ILE A 219 5.90 15.44 7.05
C ILE A 219 5.08 14.16 7.05
N LYS A 220 3.75 14.34 7.03
CA LYS A 220 2.72 13.29 6.94
C LYS A 220 1.91 13.46 5.66
N PRO A 221 1.21 12.43 5.19
CA PRO A 221 0.33 12.56 4.04
C PRO A 221 -0.68 13.68 4.27
N LYS A 222 -0.80 14.59 3.31
CA LYS A 222 -1.73 15.73 3.37
C LYS A 222 -1.48 16.71 4.52
N ASP A 223 -0.28 16.71 5.11
CA ASP A 223 0.08 17.59 6.22
C ASP A 223 -0.07 19.08 5.84
N GLY A 224 0.31 19.45 4.62
CA GLY A 224 0.25 20.83 4.14
C GLY A 224 1.22 21.78 4.84
N PHE A 225 2.18 21.27 5.62
CA PHE A 225 3.17 22.10 6.30
C PHE A 225 4.06 22.84 5.30
N VAL A 226 4.31 24.12 5.58
CA VAL A 226 5.18 24.96 4.79
C VAL A 226 6.38 25.40 5.63
N PHE A 227 7.58 25.17 5.12
CA PHE A 227 8.82 25.64 5.72
C PHE A 227 9.01 27.10 5.36
N ASP A 228 8.59 28.01 6.25
CA ASP A 228 8.64 29.46 6.02
C ASP A 228 9.96 30.04 6.48
N PHE A 229 10.69 30.70 5.56
CA PHE A 229 11.93 31.40 5.82
C PHE A 229 11.78 32.88 5.51
N THR A 230 12.08 33.72 6.50
CA THR A 230 12.00 35.16 6.36
C THR A 230 13.36 35.79 6.61
N ASN A 231 13.82 36.61 5.66
CA ASN A 231 15.05 37.38 5.80
C ASN A 231 14.79 38.89 5.84
N SER A 232 15.66 39.57 6.55
CA SER A 232 15.77 41.02 6.54
C SER A 232 17.06 41.45 5.85
N ARG A 233 17.00 42.59 5.13
CA ARG A 233 18.19 43.12 4.50
C ARG A 233 19.10 43.75 5.56
N GLU A 234 20.38 43.42 5.53
CA GLU A 234 21.38 44.11 6.35
C GLU A 234 21.86 45.39 5.64
N ASN A 235 21.57 46.49 6.27
CA ASN A 235 22.08 47.81 5.83
C ASN A 235 23.48 48.02 6.37
N GLY A 236 24.45 48.33 5.53
CA GLY A 236 25.76 48.81 5.95
C GLY A 236 26.93 47.84 5.90
N LYS A 237 26.74 46.65 5.39
CA LYS A 237 27.85 45.65 5.27
C LYS A 237 28.83 45.94 4.12
N TRP A 238 28.63 46.97 3.33
CA TRP A 238 29.58 47.33 2.28
C TRP A 238 30.01 48.76 2.35
N LEU A 239 31.32 48.95 2.20
CA LEU A 239 32.05 50.19 2.05
C LEU A 239 31.22 51.28 1.35
N GLY A 240 30.55 52.13 2.08
CA GLY A 240 29.90 53.37 1.75
C GLY A 240 29.74 53.71 0.25
N GLY A 241 28.91 52.94 -0.46
CA GLY A 241 28.65 53.20 -1.87
C GLY A 241 27.68 52.19 -2.49
N ASP A 242 27.08 52.56 -3.60
CA ASP A 242 26.11 51.80 -4.35
C ASP A 242 26.70 50.56 -5.09
N ALA A 243 27.89 50.09 -4.71
CA ALA A 243 28.50 48.93 -5.32
C ALA A 243 27.87 47.64 -4.77
N TYR A 244 27.17 46.92 -5.60
CA TYR A 244 26.63 45.60 -5.33
C TYR A 244 27.11 44.60 -6.37
N SER A 245 27.41 43.40 -5.93
CA SER A 245 27.61 42.31 -6.85
C SER A 245 26.26 41.59 -7.08
N LYS A 246 25.88 41.47 -8.33
CA LYS A 246 24.69 40.74 -8.73
C LYS A 246 25.09 39.27 -8.97
N ASN A 247 24.71 38.39 -8.07
CA ASN A 247 24.86 36.96 -8.30
C ASN A 247 23.65 36.46 -9.09
N VAL A 248 23.84 36.22 -10.35
CA VAL A 248 22.84 35.57 -11.21
C VAL A 248 23.24 34.12 -11.38
N PHE A 249 22.54 33.23 -10.71
CA PHE A 249 22.68 31.80 -10.98
C PHE A 249 21.68 31.45 -12.07
N GLY A 250 22.21 31.16 -13.26
CA GLY A 250 21.38 30.66 -14.36
C GLY A 250 21.03 29.20 -14.09
N THR A 251 19.76 28.89 -14.15
CA THR A 251 19.14 27.55 -14.13
C THR A 251 19.31 26.77 -12.82
N ILE A 252 18.21 26.30 -12.30
CA ILE A 252 18.15 25.33 -11.20
C ILE A 252 18.95 24.10 -11.62
N ILE A 253 20.10 23.86 -10.99
CA ILE A 253 20.79 22.60 -11.13
C ILE A 253 20.16 21.68 -10.08
N GLU A 254 19.21 20.87 -10.51
CA GLU A 254 18.77 19.74 -9.72
C GLU A 254 19.91 18.71 -9.71
N THR A 255 20.67 18.67 -8.65
CA THR A 255 21.54 17.52 -8.39
C THR A 255 20.70 16.49 -7.68
N ASP A 256 20.05 15.64 -8.46
CA ASP A 256 19.41 14.44 -7.96
C ASP A 256 20.54 13.44 -7.63
N SER A 257 20.89 13.29 -6.37
CA SER A 257 21.65 12.15 -5.92
C SER A 257 20.68 10.99 -5.78
N GLY A 258 20.39 10.36 -6.94
CA GLY A 258 19.57 9.17 -6.97
C GLY A 258 20.24 8.03 -6.20
N ASN A 259 19.51 7.46 -5.28
CA ASN A 259 19.27 6.03 -5.04
C ASN A 259 18.25 5.86 -3.94
#